data_0cfc15a3a86d8bc51496a2c13dc03327
#
_entry.id   0cfc15a3a86d8bc51496a2c13dc03327
#
_cell.length_a   1.000
_cell.length_b   1.000
_cell.length_c   1.000
_cell.angle_alpha   90.00
_cell.angle_beta   90.00
_cell.angle_gamma   90.00
#
_symmetry.space_group_name_H-M   'P 1'
#
loop_
_entity.id
_entity.type
_entity.pdbx_description
1 polymer ?
#
loop_
_entity_poly.entity_id
_entity_poly.type
_entity_poly.pdbx_seq_one_letter_code
_entity_poly.pdbx_strand_id
1 'polypeptide(L)'
;MTMKTLLMGEHTELPIVLRHMLKLRHGQLIFKGIWNGLVGENYSDLHAVIQVHDQRLIDLLFRNGVLGAAEGFIRGYWSSEDLVNVIRILARNRDVLDRMNQNVVAKASQLVLKAWYKSRKNSIEGSRQNIAEHYDLSNDFFKLFLDSSMMYSSAVFKEPCMSLEQASDYKKELICQKLQLQPMDHLVEIGSGWGGFAIYAAQHYSCKVTTITISKAXXXXTRSSC
;
A
#
# COMPACT_ATOMS: atom_id res chain seq x y z
N MET A 1 32.14 -30.51 -6.80
CA MET A 1 32.04 -29.13 -6.24
C MET A 1 30.55 -28.90 -6.04
N THR A 2 30.06 -28.99 -4.82
CA THR A 2 28.63 -29.00 -4.52
C THR A 2 28.04 -27.59 -4.63
N MET A 3 26.85 -27.49 -5.18
CA MET A 3 26.06 -26.27 -5.38
C MET A 3 25.95 -25.37 -4.11
N LYS A 4 26.22 -25.96 -2.93
CA LYS A 4 26.25 -25.25 -1.64
C LYS A 4 27.47 -24.31 -1.48
N THR A 5 28.57 -24.58 -2.21
CA THR A 5 29.81 -23.80 -2.10
C THR A 5 29.76 -22.53 -2.96
N LEU A 6 28.98 -22.57 -4.05
CA LEU A 6 28.81 -21.39 -4.93
C LEU A 6 27.95 -20.29 -4.27
N LEU A 7 27.02 -20.68 -3.39
CA LEU A 7 26.09 -19.75 -2.75
C LEU A 7 26.72 -18.95 -1.59
N MET A 8 27.82 -19.45 -1.02
CA MET A 8 28.46 -18.78 0.14
C MET A 8 29.39 -17.60 -0.26
N GLY A 9 29.85 -17.54 -1.52
CA GLY A 9 30.72 -16.49 -2.01
C GLY A 9 30.00 -15.19 -2.40
N GLU A 10 28.70 -15.27 -2.74
CA GLU A 10 27.94 -14.14 -3.28
C GLU A 10 27.26 -13.26 -2.20
N HIS A 11 27.29 -13.70 -0.95
CA HIS A 11 26.58 -13.00 0.16
C HIS A 11 27.50 -12.11 1.00
N THR A 12 28.80 -12.08 0.71
CA THR A 12 29.80 -11.43 1.55
C THR A 12 29.75 -9.90 1.53
N GLU A 13 29.13 -9.32 0.53
CA GLU A 13 29.08 -7.85 0.36
C GLU A 13 27.80 -7.21 0.89
N LEU A 14 26.84 -8.01 1.36
CA LEU A 14 25.57 -7.45 1.88
C LEU A 14 25.73 -7.01 3.33
N PRO A 15 25.23 -5.82 3.68
CA PRO A 15 25.19 -5.36 5.06
C PRO A 15 24.47 -6.34 5.99
N ILE A 16 24.90 -6.39 7.25
CA ILE A 16 24.35 -7.30 8.26
C ILE A 16 22.83 -7.16 8.38
N VAL A 17 22.29 -5.94 8.26
CA VAL A 17 20.84 -5.67 8.34
C VAL A 17 20.06 -6.42 7.26
N LEU A 18 20.67 -6.63 6.08
CA LEU A 18 20.02 -7.36 4.97
C LEU A 18 20.21 -8.88 5.04
N ARG A 19 21.12 -9.38 5.90
CA ARG A 19 21.38 -10.83 6.01
C ARG A 19 20.16 -11.60 6.53
N HIS A 20 19.26 -10.95 7.26
CA HIS A 20 17.98 -11.56 7.64
C HIS A 20 17.11 -11.88 6.42
N MET A 21 17.26 -11.12 5.33
CA MET A 21 16.54 -11.35 4.08
C MET A 21 17.02 -12.62 3.33
N LEU A 22 18.13 -13.24 3.76
CA LEU A 22 18.54 -14.54 3.23
C LEU A 22 17.47 -15.62 3.49
N LYS A 23 16.55 -15.37 4.42
CA LYS A 23 15.45 -16.29 4.77
C LYS A 23 14.18 -16.09 3.93
N LEU A 24 14.22 -15.22 2.91
CA LEU A 24 13.09 -15.05 1.98
C LEU A 24 12.84 -16.36 1.23
N ARG A 25 11.59 -16.81 1.21
CA ARG A 25 11.17 -18.09 0.60
C ARG A 25 10.40 -17.92 -0.70
N HIS A 26 9.81 -16.74 -0.92
CA HIS A 26 8.88 -16.51 -2.03
C HIS A 26 9.44 -15.43 -2.94
N GLY A 27 10.50 -15.75 -3.68
CA GLY A 27 11.12 -14.86 -4.63
C GLY A 27 12.56 -14.52 -4.30
N GLN A 28 13.21 -13.83 -5.24
CA GLN A 28 14.62 -13.52 -5.18
C GLN A 28 14.88 -12.05 -5.42
N LEU A 29 15.67 -11.41 -4.56
CA LEU A 29 16.13 -10.03 -4.72
C LEU A 29 17.63 -10.04 -5.01
N ILE A 30 18.01 -9.38 -6.09
CA ILE A 30 19.38 -9.22 -6.56
C ILE A 30 19.82 -7.79 -6.27
N PHE A 31 20.79 -7.61 -5.39
CA PHE A 31 21.35 -6.30 -5.07
C PHE A 31 22.56 -6.03 -5.99
N LYS A 32 22.61 -4.82 -6.53
CA LYS A 32 23.70 -4.32 -7.38
C LYS A 32 24.09 -2.91 -6.97
N GLY A 33 25.31 -2.52 -7.27
CA GLY A 33 25.83 -1.17 -7.02
C GLY A 33 26.80 -1.14 -5.85
N ILE A 34 26.55 -0.30 -4.86
CA ILE A 34 27.43 -0.21 -3.68
C ILE A 34 27.45 -1.53 -2.91
N TRP A 35 26.31 -2.25 -2.88
CA TRP A 35 26.23 -3.60 -2.32
C TRP A 35 25.89 -4.56 -3.43
N ASN A 36 26.56 -5.70 -3.41
CA ASN A 36 26.29 -6.77 -4.38
C ASN A 36 25.95 -8.04 -3.64
N GLY A 37 24.93 -8.74 -4.10
CA GLY A 37 24.52 -9.99 -3.49
C GLY A 37 23.12 -10.39 -3.89
N LEU A 38 22.73 -11.55 -3.39
CA LEU A 38 21.49 -12.19 -3.74
C LEU A 38 20.83 -12.73 -2.46
N VAL A 39 19.53 -12.48 -2.30
CA VAL A 39 18.76 -13.00 -1.17
C VAL A 39 17.48 -13.68 -1.68
N GLY A 40 17.06 -14.70 -0.98
CA GLY A 40 15.86 -15.47 -1.31
C GLY A 40 16.13 -16.71 -2.14
N GLU A 41 15.07 -17.46 -2.40
CA GLU A 41 15.12 -18.75 -3.08
C GLU A 41 14.82 -18.62 -4.57
N ASN A 42 15.59 -19.36 -5.37
CA ASN A 42 15.50 -19.35 -6.84
C ASN A 42 14.39 -20.24 -7.41
N TYR A 43 13.46 -20.71 -6.57
CA TYR A 43 12.37 -21.58 -6.99
C TYR A 43 11.08 -20.84 -7.33
N SER A 44 11.12 -19.52 -7.33
CA SER A 44 9.97 -18.66 -7.61
C SER A 44 10.15 -17.91 -8.94
N ASP A 45 9.07 -17.70 -9.65
CA ASP A 45 9.05 -16.87 -10.86
C ASP A 45 9.22 -15.36 -10.54
N LEU A 46 9.26 -15.01 -9.24
CA LEU A 46 9.40 -13.63 -8.80
C LEU A 46 10.88 -13.27 -8.60
N HIS A 47 11.38 -12.39 -9.44
CA HIS A 47 12.73 -11.83 -9.32
C HIS A 47 12.65 -10.31 -9.43
N ALA A 48 13.54 -9.62 -8.72
CA ALA A 48 13.68 -8.18 -8.87
C ALA A 48 15.12 -7.76 -8.57
N VAL A 49 15.59 -6.74 -9.30
CA VAL A 49 16.90 -6.14 -9.09
C VAL A 49 16.72 -4.85 -8.29
N ILE A 50 17.52 -4.71 -7.24
CA ILE A 50 17.61 -3.48 -6.43
C ILE A 50 19.00 -2.87 -6.70
N GLN A 51 19.00 -1.71 -7.35
CA GLN A 51 20.23 -0.95 -7.61
C GLN A 51 20.46 0.00 -6.45
N VAL A 52 21.54 -0.21 -5.69
CA VAL A 52 21.88 0.62 -4.52
C VAL A 52 22.85 1.73 -4.95
N HIS A 53 22.46 2.99 -4.73
CA HIS A 53 23.18 4.18 -5.14
C HIS A 53 23.89 4.88 -3.99
N ASP A 54 23.41 4.73 -2.73
CA ASP A 54 23.91 5.51 -1.60
C ASP A 54 24.00 4.65 -0.34
N GLN A 55 25.16 4.72 0.31
CA GLN A 55 25.45 3.98 1.54
C GLN A 55 24.56 4.40 2.72
N ARG A 56 24.01 5.62 2.70
CA ARG A 56 23.10 6.13 3.73
C ARG A 56 21.81 5.30 3.86
N LEU A 57 21.49 4.50 2.84
CA LEU A 57 20.38 3.55 2.91
C LEU A 57 20.49 2.62 4.13
N ILE A 58 21.71 2.23 4.53
CA ILE A 58 21.92 1.31 5.65
C ILE A 58 21.40 1.91 6.96
N ASP A 59 21.63 3.20 7.18
CA ASP A 59 21.16 3.89 8.39
C ASP A 59 19.64 3.96 8.44
N LEU A 60 18.99 4.23 7.29
CA LEU A 60 17.53 4.26 7.18
C LEU A 60 16.94 2.87 7.45
N LEU A 61 17.51 1.83 6.86
CA LEU A 61 17.07 0.45 7.07
C LEU A 61 17.22 0.03 8.54
N PHE A 62 18.35 0.40 9.15
CA PHE A 62 18.62 0.03 10.54
C PHE A 62 17.66 0.72 11.51
N ARG A 63 17.38 2.02 11.31
CA ARG A 63 16.51 2.82 12.19
C ARG A 63 15.03 2.56 11.99
N ASN A 64 14.61 2.49 10.73
CA ASN A 64 13.20 2.55 10.35
C ASN A 64 12.71 1.30 9.58
N GLY A 65 13.56 0.31 9.34
CA GLY A 65 13.17 -0.93 8.66
C GLY A 65 12.52 -0.69 7.30
N VAL A 66 11.31 -1.19 7.11
CA VAL A 66 10.56 -1.07 5.84
C VAL A 66 10.26 0.40 5.50
N LEU A 67 9.95 1.22 6.50
CA LEU A 67 9.76 2.67 6.28
C LEU A 67 11.06 3.33 5.83
N GLY A 68 12.21 2.88 6.36
CA GLY A 68 13.53 3.34 5.92
C GLY A 68 13.83 2.95 4.47
N ALA A 69 13.38 1.77 4.04
CA ALA A 69 13.48 1.37 2.63
C ALA A 69 12.66 2.31 1.73
N ALA A 70 11.41 2.61 2.11
CA ALA A 70 10.54 3.52 1.35
C ALA A 70 11.14 4.94 1.28
N GLU A 71 11.62 5.46 2.41
CA GLU A 71 12.29 6.77 2.47
C GLU A 71 13.55 6.79 1.59
N GLY A 72 14.33 5.71 1.63
CA GLY A 72 15.53 5.56 0.79
C GLY A 72 15.19 5.57 -0.70
N PHE A 73 14.08 4.95 -1.10
CA PHE A 73 13.58 4.99 -2.48
C PHE A 73 13.23 6.44 -2.89
N ILE A 74 12.45 7.12 -2.06
CA ILE A 74 12.02 8.52 -2.31
C ILE A 74 13.25 9.45 -2.45
N ARG A 75 14.30 9.21 -1.63
CA ARG A 75 15.52 9.99 -1.65
C ARG A 75 16.49 9.59 -2.79
N GLY A 76 16.17 8.55 -3.55
CA GLY A 76 17.01 8.06 -4.63
C GLY A 76 18.22 7.26 -4.15
N TYR A 77 18.21 6.74 -2.91
CA TYR A 77 19.33 5.94 -2.40
C TYR A 77 19.34 4.53 -2.98
N TRP A 78 18.21 4.10 -3.54
CA TRP A 78 18.10 2.87 -4.32
C TRP A 78 16.95 3.00 -5.35
N SER A 79 17.01 2.15 -6.36
CA SER A 79 15.97 2.09 -7.40
C SER A 79 15.77 0.64 -7.83
N SER A 80 14.70 0.41 -8.59
CA SER A 80 14.42 -0.88 -9.23
C SER A 80 13.62 -0.62 -10.50
N GLU A 81 13.94 -1.34 -11.57
CA GLU A 81 13.16 -1.32 -12.81
C GLU A 81 11.82 -2.06 -12.63
N ASP A 82 11.73 -2.97 -11.66
CA ASP A 82 10.51 -3.71 -11.36
C ASP A 82 10.18 -3.57 -9.86
N LEU A 83 9.75 -2.38 -9.48
CA LEU A 83 9.34 -2.07 -8.10
C LEU A 83 8.15 -2.93 -7.67
N VAL A 84 7.26 -3.29 -8.61
CA VAL A 84 6.08 -4.12 -8.32
C VAL A 84 6.52 -5.50 -7.79
N ASN A 85 7.48 -6.14 -8.45
CA ASN A 85 7.99 -7.43 -7.98
C ASN A 85 8.79 -7.29 -6.68
N VAL A 86 9.52 -6.19 -6.46
CA VAL A 86 10.12 -5.93 -5.14
C VAL A 86 9.05 -5.96 -4.05
N ILE A 87 7.97 -5.20 -4.23
CA ILE A 87 6.87 -5.13 -3.26
C ILE A 87 6.19 -6.51 -3.08
N ARG A 88 5.94 -7.23 -4.18
CA ARG A 88 5.34 -8.58 -4.13
C ARG A 88 6.19 -9.57 -3.33
N ILE A 89 7.51 -9.55 -3.56
CA ILE A 89 8.46 -10.42 -2.82
C ILE A 89 8.41 -10.07 -1.34
N LEU A 90 8.49 -8.80 -0.99
CA LEU A 90 8.45 -8.35 0.41
C LEU A 90 7.11 -8.72 1.07
N ALA A 91 5.98 -8.50 0.38
CA ALA A 91 4.64 -8.81 0.89
C ALA A 91 4.45 -10.31 1.15
N ARG A 92 4.93 -11.16 0.23
CA ARG A 92 4.83 -12.62 0.38
C ARG A 92 5.73 -13.19 1.50
N ASN A 93 6.72 -12.42 1.94
CA ASN A 93 7.66 -12.78 3.01
C ASN A 93 7.50 -11.91 4.25
N ARG A 94 6.27 -11.45 4.50
CA ARG A 94 5.97 -10.54 5.62
C ARG A 94 6.43 -11.09 6.98
N ASP A 95 6.33 -12.41 7.18
CA ASP A 95 6.78 -13.07 8.40
C ASP A 95 8.29 -12.85 8.67
N VAL A 96 9.11 -12.84 7.62
CA VAL A 96 10.55 -12.56 7.71
C VAL A 96 10.78 -11.11 8.09
N LEU A 97 10.06 -10.19 7.43
CA LEU A 97 10.16 -8.74 7.69
C LEU A 97 9.70 -8.38 9.10
N ASP A 98 8.61 -9.00 9.58
CA ASP A 98 8.09 -8.76 10.94
C ASP A 98 9.10 -9.20 12.00
N ARG A 99 9.82 -10.31 11.78
CA ARG A 99 10.91 -10.74 12.68
C ARG A 99 12.09 -9.77 12.67
N MET A 100 12.41 -9.17 11.53
CA MET A 100 13.45 -8.12 11.45
C MET A 100 13.07 -6.89 12.28
N ASN A 101 11.79 -6.53 12.29
CA ASN A 101 11.26 -5.40 13.05
C ASN A 101 11.18 -5.65 14.57
N GLN A 102 11.41 -6.88 15.04
CA GLN A 102 11.35 -7.23 16.46
C GLN A 102 12.66 -7.03 17.23
N ASN A 103 13.70 -6.50 16.60
CA ASN A 103 14.96 -6.19 17.24
C ASN A 103 14.79 -5.11 18.33
N VAL A 104 15.68 -5.09 19.30
CA VAL A 104 15.61 -4.23 20.49
C VAL A 104 15.48 -2.73 20.12
N VAL A 105 16.18 -2.30 19.05
CA VAL A 105 16.14 -0.90 18.58
C VAL A 105 14.76 -0.58 18.01
N ALA A 106 14.17 -1.51 17.24
CA ALA A 106 12.83 -1.33 16.71
C ALA A 106 11.78 -1.30 17.82
N LYS A 107 11.94 -2.11 18.88
CA LYS A 107 11.05 -2.08 20.05
C LYS A 107 11.16 -0.75 20.81
N ALA A 108 12.36 -0.22 20.97
CA ALA A 108 12.56 1.08 21.62
C ALA A 108 11.94 2.22 20.82
N SER A 109 12.14 2.23 19.49
CA SER A 109 11.51 3.24 18.60
C SER A 109 9.99 3.12 18.60
N GLN A 110 9.44 1.88 18.65
CA GLN A 110 8.00 1.64 18.74
C GLN A 110 7.42 2.16 20.07
N LEU A 111 8.15 2.05 21.17
CA LEU A 111 7.70 2.58 22.46
C LEU A 111 7.62 4.12 22.43
N VAL A 112 8.61 4.78 21.84
CA VAL A 112 8.60 6.23 21.64
C VAL A 112 7.43 6.64 20.73
N LEU A 113 7.26 5.93 19.61
CA LEU A 113 6.14 6.17 18.68
C LEU A 113 4.78 5.94 19.36
N LYS A 114 4.63 4.88 20.14
CA LYS A 114 3.40 4.60 20.90
C LYS A 114 3.11 5.70 21.93
N ALA A 115 4.13 6.17 22.63
CA ALA A 115 3.98 7.28 23.58
C ALA A 115 3.57 8.57 22.85
N TRP A 116 4.18 8.84 21.70
CA TRP A 116 3.84 9.99 20.86
C TRP A 116 2.41 9.88 20.27
N TYR A 117 2.01 8.69 19.77
CA TYR A 117 0.63 8.44 19.31
C TYR A 117 -0.37 8.54 20.45
N LYS A 118 -0.01 8.08 21.66
CA LYS A 118 -0.88 8.16 22.84
C LYS A 118 -1.04 9.61 23.34
N SER A 119 -0.04 10.46 23.10
CA SER A 119 -0.16 11.91 23.39
C SER A 119 -1.05 12.64 22.40
N ARG A 120 -1.22 12.10 21.18
CA ARG A 120 -2.22 12.57 20.20
C ARG A 120 -3.57 11.93 20.55
N LYS A 121 -4.27 12.51 21.50
CA LYS A 121 -5.61 12.01 21.91
C LYS A 121 -6.55 11.96 20.69
N ASN A 122 -7.34 10.90 20.62
CA ASN A 122 -8.47 10.80 19.69
C ASN A 122 -9.57 11.77 20.12
N SER A 123 -9.31 13.06 19.97
CA SER A 123 -10.33 14.10 20.06
C SER A 123 -11.08 14.19 18.73
N ILE A 124 -12.26 14.75 18.74
CA ILE A 124 -13.05 15.02 17.53
C ILE A 124 -12.22 15.89 16.56
N GLU A 125 -11.51 16.88 17.09
CA GLU A 125 -10.60 17.72 16.31
C GLU A 125 -9.41 16.94 15.75
N GLY A 126 -8.77 16.10 16.55
CA GLY A 126 -7.66 15.25 16.12
C GLY A 126 -8.09 14.26 15.03
N SER A 127 -9.29 13.70 15.14
CA SER A 127 -9.84 12.81 14.11
C SER A 127 -10.11 13.55 12.81
N ARG A 128 -10.66 14.78 12.90
CA ARG A 128 -10.88 15.65 11.72
C ARG A 128 -9.55 15.99 11.04
N GLN A 129 -8.52 16.34 11.83
CA GLN A 129 -7.20 16.68 11.31
C GLN A 129 -6.53 15.46 10.64
N ASN A 130 -6.60 14.30 11.27
CA ASN A 130 -6.05 13.06 10.69
C ASN A 130 -6.75 12.70 9.37
N ILE A 131 -8.08 12.86 9.31
CA ILE A 131 -8.86 12.64 8.08
C ILE A 131 -8.47 13.68 7.02
N ALA A 132 -8.36 14.95 7.40
CA ALA A 132 -7.92 16.01 6.48
C ALA A 132 -6.52 15.69 5.92
N GLU A 133 -5.56 15.39 6.78
CA GLU A 133 -4.19 15.02 6.36
C GLU A 133 -4.17 13.80 5.41
N HIS A 134 -5.08 12.85 5.62
CA HIS A 134 -5.17 11.66 4.75
C HIS A 134 -5.78 11.98 3.38
N TYR A 135 -6.73 12.92 3.31
CA TYR A 135 -7.43 13.31 2.08
C TYR A 135 -6.94 14.63 1.47
N ASP A 136 -5.98 15.32 2.12
CA ASP A 136 -5.37 16.56 1.58
C ASP A 136 -4.34 16.27 0.47
N LEU A 137 -4.06 15.00 0.20
CA LEU A 137 -3.44 14.61 -1.06
C LEU A 137 -4.39 15.00 -2.20
N SER A 138 -3.86 15.65 -3.24
CA SER A 138 -4.68 16.19 -4.32
C SER A 138 -5.49 15.10 -5.05
N ASN A 139 -6.62 15.49 -5.64
CA ASN A 139 -7.39 14.61 -6.51
C ASN A 139 -6.52 14.04 -7.64
N ASP A 140 -5.56 14.80 -8.14
CA ASP A 140 -4.65 14.35 -9.19
C ASP A 140 -3.76 13.20 -8.71
N PHE A 141 -3.37 13.21 -7.45
CA PHE A 141 -2.65 12.07 -6.87
C PHE A 141 -3.53 10.80 -6.87
N PHE A 142 -4.78 10.91 -6.44
CA PHE A 142 -5.69 9.75 -6.39
C PHE A 142 -6.02 9.20 -7.78
N LYS A 143 -6.13 10.07 -8.78
CA LYS A 143 -6.34 9.67 -10.19
C LYS A 143 -5.22 8.79 -10.75
N LEU A 144 -4.02 8.84 -10.17
CA LEU A 144 -2.89 8.00 -10.62
C LEU A 144 -3.15 6.50 -10.43
N PHE A 145 -4.02 6.11 -9.50
CA PHE A 145 -4.21 4.70 -9.16
C PHE A 145 -5.65 4.26 -8.93
N LEU A 146 -6.60 5.18 -8.87
CA LEU A 146 -8.02 4.84 -8.77
C LEU A 146 -8.65 4.74 -10.16
N ASP A 147 -9.80 4.07 -10.23
CA ASP A 147 -10.64 4.01 -11.42
C ASP A 147 -11.33 5.36 -11.69
N SER A 148 -11.98 5.49 -12.83
CA SER A 148 -12.65 6.73 -13.25
C SER A 148 -13.73 7.23 -12.27
N SER A 149 -14.37 6.32 -11.52
CA SER A 149 -15.36 6.68 -10.51
C SER A 149 -14.73 7.10 -9.17
N MET A 150 -13.39 7.11 -9.08
CA MET A 150 -12.63 7.46 -7.88
C MET A 150 -13.03 6.61 -6.67
N MET A 151 -13.31 5.32 -6.88
CA MET A 151 -13.72 4.42 -5.81
C MET A 151 -12.50 4.03 -4.95
N TYR A 152 -12.34 4.65 -3.79
CA TYR A 152 -11.16 4.46 -2.92
C TYR A 152 -11.20 3.16 -2.13
N SER A 153 -12.37 2.62 -1.81
CA SER A 153 -12.49 1.32 -1.16
C SER A 153 -12.22 0.19 -2.15
N SER A 154 -11.67 -0.93 -1.67
CA SER A 154 -11.21 -2.03 -2.53
C SER A 154 -12.31 -2.53 -3.47
N ALA A 155 -11.92 -2.83 -4.70
CA ALA A 155 -12.81 -3.40 -5.72
C ALA A 155 -13.04 -4.90 -5.45
N VAL A 156 -14.03 -5.48 -6.14
CA VAL A 156 -14.31 -6.92 -6.08
C VAL A 156 -14.01 -7.52 -7.45
N PHE A 157 -12.93 -8.26 -7.54
CA PHE A 157 -12.52 -8.95 -8.77
C PHE A 157 -13.21 -10.31 -8.83
N LYS A 158 -14.25 -10.43 -9.66
CA LYS A 158 -14.93 -11.70 -9.91
C LYS A 158 -14.05 -12.64 -10.73
N GLU A 159 -13.27 -12.06 -11.64
CA GLU A 159 -12.36 -12.79 -12.52
C GLU A 159 -10.98 -12.12 -12.52
N PRO A 160 -9.89 -12.90 -12.69
CA PRO A 160 -8.53 -12.35 -12.62
C PRO A 160 -8.21 -11.31 -13.71
N CYS A 161 -8.91 -11.34 -14.83
CA CYS A 161 -8.64 -10.45 -15.98
C CYS A 161 -9.42 -9.12 -15.93
N MET A 162 -10.27 -8.91 -14.90
CA MET A 162 -11.03 -7.66 -14.78
C MET A 162 -10.11 -6.46 -14.58
N SER A 163 -10.43 -5.35 -15.25
CA SER A 163 -9.79 -4.06 -14.93
C SER A 163 -10.28 -3.56 -13.55
N LEU A 164 -9.56 -2.60 -12.99
CA LEU A 164 -9.97 -1.98 -11.72
C LEU A 164 -11.36 -1.34 -11.83
N GLU A 165 -11.63 -0.69 -12.95
CA GLU A 165 -12.93 -0.07 -13.23
C GLU A 165 -14.06 -1.10 -13.23
N GLN A 166 -13.89 -2.20 -14.00
CA GLN A 166 -14.85 -3.30 -14.04
C GLN A 166 -15.11 -3.90 -12.66
N ALA A 167 -14.05 -4.09 -11.88
CA ALA A 167 -14.13 -4.65 -10.53
C ALA A 167 -14.83 -3.68 -9.55
N SER A 168 -14.62 -2.37 -9.73
CA SER A 168 -15.31 -1.33 -8.95
C SER A 168 -16.79 -1.26 -9.30
N ASP A 169 -17.14 -1.33 -10.59
CA ASP A 169 -18.53 -1.38 -11.05
C ASP A 169 -19.23 -2.65 -10.54
N TYR A 170 -18.56 -3.79 -10.64
CA TYR A 170 -19.09 -5.05 -10.12
C TYR A 170 -19.38 -4.98 -8.62
N LYS A 171 -18.49 -4.36 -7.85
CA LYS A 171 -18.73 -4.13 -6.41
C LYS A 171 -19.97 -3.26 -6.18
N LYS A 172 -20.10 -2.15 -6.92
CA LYS A 172 -21.25 -1.24 -6.79
C LYS A 172 -22.56 -1.99 -7.10
N GLU A 173 -22.57 -2.77 -8.17
CA GLU A 173 -23.71 -3.61 -8.56
C GLU A 173 -24.06 -4.62 -7.46
N LEU A 174 -23.06 -5.33 -6.91
CA LEU A 174 -23.28 -6.29 -5.82
C LEU A 174 -23.93 -5.65 -4.59
N ILE A 175 -23.53 -4.42 -4.27
CA ILE A 175 -24.13 -3.68 -3.13
C ILE A 175 -25.61 -3.39 -3.42
N CYS A 176 -25.90 -2.87 -4.62
CA CYS A 176 -27.28 -2.55 -5.03
C CYS A 176 -28.18 -3.80 -5.01
N GLN A 177 -27.66 -4.92 -5.53
CA GLN A 177 -28.38 -6.21 -5.52
C GLN A 177 -28.64 -6.71 -4.11
N LYS A 178 -27.65 -6.65 -3.21
CA LYS A 178 -27.80 -7.07 -1.81
C LYS A 178 -28.82 -6.22 -1.07
N LEU A 179 -28.89 -4.93 -1.39
CA LEU A 179 -29.88 -4.01 -0.84
C LEU A 179 -31.26 -4.18 -1.51
N GLN A 180 -31.33 -4.91 -2.62
CA GLN A 180 -32.55 -5.07 -3.43
C GLN A 180 -33.17 -3.72 -3.82
N LEU A 181 -32.31 -2.76 -4.23
CA LEU A 181 -32.72 -1.38 -4.49
C LEU A 181 -33.80 -1.28 -5.56
N GLN A 182 -34.83 -0.45 -5.28
CA GLN A 182 -35.94 -0.15 -6.16
C GLN A 182 -36.03 1.36 -6.41
N PRO A 183 -36.69 1.81 -7.50
CA PRO A 183 -36.76 3.25 -7.79
C PRO A 183 -37.43 4.11 -6.70
N MET A 184 -38.26 3.53 -5.86
CA MET A 184 -38.94 4.23 -4.77
C MET A 184 -38.10 4.34 -3.49
N ASP A 185 -36.93 3.69 -3.46
CA ASP A 185 -36.10 3.66 -2.26
C ASP A 185 -35.36 4.97 -2.04
N HIS A 186 -35.04 5.24 -0.79
CA HIS A 186 -34.18 6.34 -0.39
C HIS A 186 -32.97 5.77 0.34
N LEU A 187 -31.85 5.69 -0.40
CA LEU A 187 -30.57 5.16 0.10
C LEU A 187 -29.83 6.23 0.90
N VAL A 188 -29.29 5.85 2.04
CA VAL A 188 -28.38 6.71 2.81
C VAL A 188 -26.96 6.11 2.76
N GLU A 189 -26.02 6.89 2.29
CA GLU A 189 -24.59 6.50 2.21
C GLU A 189 -23.78 7.31 3.20
N ILE A 190 -23.07 6.63 4.10
CA ILE A 190 -22.19 7.27 5.07
C ILE A 190 -20.74 7.10 4.59
N GLY A 191 -20.12 8.21 4.20
CA GLY A 191 -18.78 8.23 3.61
C GLY A 191 -18.80 8.13 2.10
N SER A 192 -19.23 9.19 1.43
CA SER A 192 -19.42 9.23 -0.04
C SER A 192 -18.13 9.04 -0.86
N GLY A 193 -16.96 9.28 -0.27
CA GLY A 193 -15.77 9.48 -1.10
C GLY A 193 -16.03 10.58 -2.14
N TRP A 194 -15.76 10.30 -3.39
CA TRP A 194 -16.03 11.21 -4.51
C TRP A 194 -17.42 10.99 -5.15
N GLY A 195 -18.29 10.21 -4.49
CA GLY A 195 -19.68 10.02 -4.93
C GLY A 195 -19.90 8.87 -5.90
N GLY A 196 -18.87 8.09 -6.19
CA GLY A 196 -18.96 7.03 -7.21
C GLY A 196 -20.08 6.02 -6.99
N PHE A 197 -20.35 5.61 -5.74
CA PHE A 197 -21.45 4.69 -5.46
C PHE A 197 -22.80 5.39 -5.52
N ALA A 198 -22.92 6.59 -4.94
CA ALA A 198 -24.18 7.36 -4.96
C ALA A 198 -24.65 7.61 -6.40
N ILE A 199 -23.71 8.05 -7.27
CA ILE A 199 -24.00 8.29 -8.70
C ILE A 199 -24.45 6.99 -9.38
N TYR A 200 -23.72 5.91 -9.15
CA TYR A 200 -24.05 4.59 -9.72
C TYR A 200 -25.47 4.14 -9.34
N ALA A 201 -25.78 4.20 -8.04
CA ALA A 201 -27.09 3.76 -7.53
C ALA A 201 -28.23 4.63 -8.12
N ALA A 202 -28.06 5.95 -8.15
CA ALA A 202 -29.07 6.85 -8.71
C ALA A 202 -29.27 6.60 -10.22
N GLN A 203 -28.20 6.41 -10.98
CA GLN A 203 -28.28 6.21 -12.43
C GLN A 203 -28.86 4.85 -12.82
N HIS A 204 -28.47 3.77 -12.14
CA HIS A 204 -28.83 2.42 -12.54
C HIS A 204 -30.11 1.91 -11.88
N TYR A 205 -30.45 2.46 -10.71
CA TYR A 205 -31.62 2.00 -9.93
C TYR A 205 -32.69 3.06 -9.79
N SER A 206 -32.43 4.29 -10.28
CA SER A 206 -33.38 5.41 -10.22
C SER A 206 -33.86 5.74 -8.80
N CYS A 207 -33.08 5.33 -7.80
CA CYS A 207 -33.40 5.56 -6.38
C CYS A 207 -32.89 6.92 -5.92
N LYS A 208 -33.51 7.46 -4.87
CA LYS A 208 -33.03 8.68 -4.22
C LYS A 208 -31.82 8.34 -3.34
N VAL A 209 -30.75 9.13 -3.43
CA VAL A 209 -29.56 8.92 -2.59
C VAL A 209 -29.27 10.16 -1.77
N THR A 210 -29.06 9.98 -0.46
CA THR A 210 -28.50 11.01 0.42
C THR A 210 -27.16 10.50 0.92
N THR A 211 -26.11 11.25 0.63
CA THR A 211 -24.76 10.87 1.05
C THR A 211 -24.14 11.95 1.93
N ILE A 212 -23.29 11.53 2.88
CA ILE A 212 -22.58 12.42 3.78
C ILE A 212 -21.08 12.12 3.73
N THR A 213 -20.28 13.17 3.82
CA THR A 213 -18.82 13.07 3.87
C THR A 213 -18.25 14.07 4.88
N ILE A 214 -17.15 13.69 5.50
CA ILE A 214 -16.39 14.56 6.40
C ILE A 214 -15.35 15.36 5.60
N SER A 215 -14.98 14.88 4.42
CA SER A 215 -13.94 15.50 3.59
C SER A 215 -14.52 16.63 2.75
N LYS A 216 -13.94 17.80 2.83
CA LYS A 216 -14.29 18.96 1.98
C LYS A 216 -13.93 18.72 0.51
N ALA A 217 -12.85 18.04 0.28
CA ALA A 217 -12.43 17.68 -1.09
C ALA A 217 -13.42 16.78 -1.82
N UNK A 218 -13.97 15.98 -1.15
CA UNK A 218 -14.96 15.12 -1.70
C UNK A 218 -16.29 15.78 -1.88
N UNK A 219 -16.62 16.62 -1.20
CA UNK A 219 -17.83 17.33 -1.32
C UNK A 219 -17.86 18.28 -2.49
N UNK A 220 -16.93 18.63 -2.82
CA UNK A 220 -16.81 19.46 -3.93
C UNK A 220 -16.89 18.71 -5.23
N UNK A 221 -16.54 17.65 -5.25
CA UNK A 221 -16.63 16.76 -6.35
C UNK A 221 -17.99 16.21 -6.55
N THR A 222 -18.52 15.87 -5.54
CA THR A 222 -19.87 15.28 -5.58
C THR A 222 -20.94 16.28 -6.05
N ARG A 223 -20.82 17.53 -5.67
CA ARG A 223 -21.79 18.56 -6.06
C ARG A 223 -21.73 18.93 -7.55
N SER A 224 -20.59 18.77 -8.18
CA SER A 224 -20.43 19.09 -9.62
C SER A 224 -20.87 17.94 -10.54
N SER A 225 -21.17 16.77 -9.98
CA SER A 225 -21.53 15.57 -10.74
C SER A 225 -23.04 15.24 -10.72
N CYS A 226 -23.84 16.05 -10.00
CA CYS A 226 -25.31 15.86 -9.91
C CYS A 226 -26.08 16.78 -10.85
#